data_434ec07f668e9dc3adbf632e8f9aa97f
#
_entry.id   434ec07f668e9dc3adbf632e8f9aa97f
#
_cell.length_a   1.000
_cell.length_b   1.000
_cell.length_c   1.000
_cell.angle_alpha   90.00
_cell.angle_beta   90.00
_cell.angle_gamma   90.00
#
_symmetry.space_group_name_H-M   'P 1'
#
loop_
_entity.id
_entity.type
_entity.pdbx_description
1 polymer ?
#
loop_
_entity_poly.entity_id
_entity_poly.type
_entity_poly.pdbx_seq_one_letter_code
_entity_poly.pdbx_strand_id
1 'polypeptide(L)'
;MRLGLVGKKIGMTQKFYESGEAVPVTVLQVEPGKIVEVIEKDKRGYSALLVGYGHIKSSKLTKSMKGFYAKKSLEAKKLLKEYRVENTEEFKAGSDITLDILKDKKYVDIRSKTIGKGFAGVMKRWNFGGLRATHGVSVSHRSHGSTGQRQDPGKVFKGKKMAGHMGDKFRTMQGLEIVEADIVNNLLYLRGSVPGSKNSYVEITEAVKKKNKSSVQERLVSYFADLETSKTDKKDKKNIAKEAKVAEKAEKLAAKEKPAEAAPSTEEVKKD
;
A
#
# COMPACT_ATOMS: atom_id res chain seq x y z
N MET A 1 7.16 18.70 7.49
CA MET A 1 8.13 17.55 7.52
C MET A 1 7.49 16.43 8.31
N ARG A 2 8.02 15.17 8.26
CA ARG A 2 7.25 14.02 8.71
C ARG A 2 8.04 13.18 9.67
N LEU A 3 7.41 12.88 10.78
CA LEU A 3 7.90 11.87 11.70
C LEU A 3 7.81 10.48 11.03
N GLY A 4 8.80 9.64 11.22
CA GLY A 4 8.85 8.29 10.67
C GLY A 4 9.08 7.26 11.76
N LEU A 5 8.81 6.02 11.40
CA LEU A 5 9.08 4.85 12.22
C LEU A 5 10.07 3.93 11.50
N VAL A 6 10.72 3.07 12.25
CA VAL A 6 11.55 2.01 11.68
C VAL A 6 10.95 0.67 12.05
N GLY A 7 10.64 -0.10 11.03
CA GLY A 7 10.16 -1.47 11.17
C GLY A 7 11.17 -2.49 10.67
N LYS A 8 10.95 -3.74 11.00
CA LYS A 8 11.69 -4.90 10.53
C LYS A 8 10.81 -5.75 9.63
N LYS A 9 11.25 -6.03 8.41
CA LYS A 9 10.50 -6.85 7.47
C LYS A 9 10.48 -8.30 7.94
N ILE A 10 9.30 -8.83 8.29
CA ILE A 10 9.14 -10.23 8.66
C ILE A 10 9.03 -11.11 7.41
N GLY A 11 8.13 -10.75 6.49
CA GLY A 11 7.86 -11.53 5.29
C GLY A 11 6.69 -10.99 4.51
N MET A 12 6.19 -11.82 3.60
CA MET A 12 4.97 -11.54 2.84
C MET A 12 3.96 -12.66 3.06
N THR A 13 2.69 -12.29 3.07
CA THR A 13 1.54 -13.18 3.15
C THR A 13 0.41 -12.62 2.29
N GLN A 14 -0.74 -13.23 2.32
CA GLN A 14 -1.95 -12.74 1.68
C GLN A 14 -3.07 -12.65 2.71
N LYS A 15 -3.92 -11.66 2.57
CA LYS A 15 -5.13 -11.46 3.36
C LYS A 15 -6.33 -11.68 2.44
N PHE A 16 -7.23 -12.55 2.88
CA PHE A 16 -8.48 -12.82 2.20
C PHE A 16 -9.58 -11.98 2.82
N TYR A 17 -10.41 -11.40 1.98
CA TYR A 17 -11.59 -10.67 2.40
C TYR A 17 -12.85 -11.47 2.08
N GLU A 18 -13.93 -11.16 2.77
CA GLU A 18 -15.25 -11.81 2.57
C GLU A 18 -15.79 -11.63 1.14
N SER A 19 -15.33 -10.60 0.43
CA SER A 19 -15.61 -10.39 -1.00
C SER A 19 -14.96 -11.44 -1.92
N GLY A 20 -14.11 -12.33 -1.39
CA GLY A 20 -13.31 -13.28 -2.17
C GLY A 20 -12.01 -12.68 -2.74
N GLU A 21 -11.73 -11.39 -2.51
CA GLU A 21 -10.48 -10.77 -2.96
C GLU A 21 -9.30 -11.22 -2.09
N ALA A 22 -8.24 -11.70 -2.73
CA ALA A 22 -6.97 -12.01 -2.08
C ALA A 22 -5.99 -10.85 -2.29
N VAL A 23 -5.59 -10.20 -1.20
CA VAL A 23 -4.66 -9.06 -1.25
C VAL A 23 -3.29 -9.49 -0.75
N PRO A 24 -2.22 -9.37 -1.57
CA PRO A 24 -0.86 -9.64 -1.14
C PRO A 24 -0.39 -8.56 -0.17
N VAL A 25 0.10 -8.98 0.99
CA VAL A 25 0.57 -8.06 2.05
C VAL A 25 1.98 -8.38 2.51
N THR A 26 2.73 -7.32 2.80
CA THR A 26 4.01 -7.43 3.50
C THR A 26 3.79 -7.10 4.97
N VAL A 27 4.32 -7.95 5.85
CA VAL A 27 4.23 -7.79 7.30
C VAL A 27 5.52 -7.15 7.80
N LEU A 28 5.37 -6.02 8.48
CA LEU A 28 6.44 -5.29 9.14
C LEU A 28 6.22 -5.31 10.66
N GLN A 29 7.22 -5.69 11.41
CA GLN A 29 7.26 -5.50 12.86
C GLN A 29 7.83 -4.12 13.15
N VAL A 30 7.06 -3.25 13.75
CA VAL A 30 7.44 -1.88 14.07
C VAL A 30 7.76 -1.79 15.55
N GLU A 31 9.05 -1.81 15.88
CA GLU A 31 9.47 -1.63 17.26
C GLU A 31 9.24 -0.17 17.69
N PRO A 32 8.80 0.09 18.95
CA PRO A 32 8.65 1.44 19.45
C PRO A 32 9.99 2.18 19.41
N GLY A 33 9.96 3.38 18.87
CA GLY A 33 11.12 4.26 18.78
C GLY A 33 11.25 5.10 20.05
N LYS A 34 12.46 5.22 20.62
CA LYS A 34 12.72 6.06 21.78
C LYS A 34 13.35 7.39 21.35
N ILE A 35 12.79 8.52 21.78
CA ILE A 35 13.36 9.83 21.49
C ILE A 35 14.63 9.98 22.34
N VAL A 36 15.77 10.07 21.68
CA VAL A 36 17.07 10.21 22.32
C VAL A 36 17.41 11.68 22.54
N GLU A 37 17.05 12.53 21.60
CA GLU A 37 17.32 13.96 21.65
C GLU A 37 16.30 14.75 20.86
N VAL A 38 15.89 15.88 21.42
CA VAL A 38 15.13 16.90 20.71
C VAL A 38 16.12 17.97 20.26
N ILE A 39 16.20 18.20 18.97
CA ILE A 39 17.08 19.18 18.34
C ILE A 39 16.28 20.44 18.08
N GLU A 40 16.64 21.51 18.72
CA GLU A 40 16.02 22.83 18.61
C GLU A 40 16.75 23.68 17.55
N LYS A 41 15.99 24.55 16.92
CA LYS A 41 16.49 25.42 15.86
C LYS A 41 17.64 26.33 16.35
N ASP A 42 17.56 26.81 17.59
CA ASP A 42 18.53 27.76 18.16
C ASP A 42 19.91 27.13 18.34
N LYS A 43 19.97 25.82 18.61
CA LYS A 43 21.25 25.11 18.85
C LYS A 43 21.91 24.60 17.58
N ARG A 44 21.12 24.14 16.57
CA ARG A 44 21.68 23.48 15.36
C ARG A 44 21.18 24.10 14.05
N GLY A 45 20.38 25.17 14.09
CA GLY A 45 19.86 25.82 12.90
C GLY A 45 18.64 25.14 12.26
N TYR A 46 18.17 24.01 12.83
CA TYR A 46 16.98 23.30 12.38
C TYR A 46 16.33 22.51 13.52
N SER A 47 15.02 22.22 13.39
CA SER A 47 14.26 21.44 14.36
C SER A 47 14.18 19.98 13.90
N ALA A 48 14.50 19.04 14.79
CA ALA A 48 14.47 17.61 14.51
C ALA A 48 14.36 16.76 15.78
N LEU A 49 13.92 15.53 15.62
CA LEU A 49 13.91 14.49 16.65
C LEU A 49 14.92 13.40 16.29
N LEU A 50 15.84 13.12 17.20
CA LEU A 50 16.72 11.96 17.09
C LEU A 50 16.06 10.77 17.78
N VAL A 51 15.65 9.78 17.02
CA VAL A 51 14.93 8.60 17.49
C VAL A 51 15.80 7.36 17.38
N GLY A 52 15.83 6.56 18.44
CA GLY A 52 16.55 5.31 18.51
C GLY A 52 15.63 4.11 18.40
N TYR A 53 16.03 3.11 17.62
CA TYR A 53 15.29 1.87 17.38
C TYR A 53 16.14 0.63 17.65
N GLY A 54 15.48 -0.46 18.06
CA GLY A 54 16.12 -1.74 18.30
C GLY A 54 17.04 -1.74 19.51
N HIS A 55 17.29 -2.90 20.04
CA HIS A 55 18.19 -3.09 21.18
C HIS A 55 19.60 -3.48 20.72
N ILE A 56 20.62 -3.02 21.41
CA ILE A 56 22.02 -3.41 21.22
C ILE A 56 22.69 -3.72 22.55
N LYS A 57 23.47 -4.80 22.60
CA LYS A 57 24.26 -5.13 23.80
C LYS A 57 25.36 -4.09 24.00
N SER A 58 25.59 -3.67 25.25
CA SER A 58 26.60 -2.68 25.62
C SER A 58 28.04 -3.06 25.21
N SER A 59 28.34 -4.36 25.10
CA SER A 59 29.62 -4.85 24.61
C SER A 59 29.92 -4.52 23.16
N LYS A 60 28.85 -4.31 22.33
CA LYS A 60 28.97 -3.98 20.89
C LYS A 60 29.01 -2.47 20.63
N LEU A 61 28.97 -1.65 21.66
CA LEU A 61 29.02 -0.19 21.53
C LEU A 61 30.46 0.33 21.63
N THR A 62 30.78 1.32 20.83
CA THR A 62 32.01 2.10 20.95
C THR A 62 32.01 2.94 22.23
N LYS A 63 33.18 3.30 22.74
CA LYS A 63 33.31 4.13 23.96
C LYS A 63 32.56 5.48 23.79
N SER A 64 32.65 6.12 22.64
CA SER A 64 31.97 7.38 22.35
C SER A 64 30.44 7.25 22.43
N MET A 65 29.85 6.18 21.86
CA MET A 65 28.42 5.93 21.94
C MET A 65 27.95 5.57 23.36
N LYS A 66 28.79 4.84 24.14
CA LYS A 66 28.50 4.60 25.57
C LYS A 66 28.38 5.93 26.33
N GLY A 67 29.35 6.84 26.14
CA GLY A 67 29.33 8.18 26.76
C GLY A 67 28.16 9.00 26.34
N PHE A 68 27.76 8.95 25.02
CA PHE A 68 26.60 9.65 24.50
C PHE A 68 25.29 9.21 25.19
N TYR A 69 25.05 7.90 25.32
CA TYR A 69 23.84 7.38 25.98
C TYR A 69 23.88 7.58 27.50
N ALA A 70 25.06 7.43 28.14
CA ALA A 70 25.24 7.68 29.56
C ALA A 70 24.89 9.13 29.95
N LYS A 71 25.33 10.11 29.14
CA LYS A 71 25.00 11.53 29.34
C LYS A 71 23.49 11.82 29.29
N LYS A 72 22.72 10.99 28.56
CA LYS A 72 21.29 11.14 28.40
C LYS A 72 20.47 10.23 29.33
N SER A 73 21.13 9.38 30.10
CA SER A 73 20.50 8.38 30.98
C SER A 73 19.51 7.46 30.22
N LEU A 74 19.85 7.11 28.98
CA LEU A 74 19.01 6.28 28.11
C LEU A 74 19.70 4.98 27.74
N GLU A 75 18.89 3.94 27.51
CA GLU A 75 19.38 2.68 26.95
C GLU A 75 19.88 2.84 25.52
N ALA A 76 20.94 2.12 25.22
CA ALA A 76 21.54 2.15 23.89
C ALA A 76 20.64 1.50 22.83
N LYS A 77 20.44 2.18 21.73
CA LYS A 77 19.66 1.72 20.59
C LYS A 77 20.56 1.38 19.41
N LYS A 78 20.15 0.39 18.61
CA LYS A 78 20.93 -0.13 17.48
C LYS A 78 20.98 0.82 16.30
N LEU A 79 19.87 1.47 16.00
CA LEU A 79 19.74 2.42 14.91
C LEU A 79 19.33 3.77 15.48
N LEU A 80 19.98 4.82 15.01
CA LEU A 80 19.59 6.19 15.24
C LEU A 80 19.13 6.79 13.91
N LYS A 81 17.99 7.45 13.95
CA LYS A 81 17.42 8.18 12.82
C LYS A 81 16.99 9.55 13.25
N GLU A 82 17.30 10.52 12.43
CA GLU A 82 16.90 11.90 12.62
C GLU A 82 15.74 12.22 11.70
N TYR A 83 14.66 12.77 12.27
CA TYR A 83 13.47 13.20 11.56
C TYR A 83 13.30 14.70 11.78
N ARG A 84 13.30 15.46 10.71
CA ARG A 84 12.99 16.89 10.75
C ARG A 84 11.50 17.08 10.96
N VAL A 85 11.15 17.81 12.01
CA VAL A 85 9.78 18.10 12.43
C VAL A 85 9.65 19.61 12.60
N GLU A 86 8.49 20.16 12.33
CA GLU A 86 8.23 21.60 12.48
C GLU A 86 8.03 21.98 13.93
N ASN A 87 7.21 21.20 14.66
CA ASN A 87 6.93 21.40 16.08
C ASN A 87 7.66 20.34 16.90
N THR A 88 8.51 20.78 17.81
CA THR A 88 9.27 19.90 18.71
C THR A 88 8.77 19.97 20.16
N GLU A 89 7.90 20.92 20.48
CA GLU A 89 7.42 21.19 21.84
C GLU A 89 6.62 20.03 22.46
N GLU A 90 5.92 19.27 21.62
CA GLU A 90 5.13 18.12 22.04
C GLU A 90 5.99 16.91 22.46
N PHE A 91 7.26 16.92 22.10
CA PHE A 91 8.14 15.76 22.23
C PHE A 91 9.20 15.97 23.33
N LYS A 92 9.29 15.01 24.26
CA LYS A 92 10.29 15.01 25.31
C LYS A 92 11.33 13.91 25.07
N ALA A 93 12.59 14.19 25.40
CA ALA A 93 13.62 13.16 25.39
C ALA A 93 13.23 12.03 26.38
N GLY A 94 13.39 10.79 25.95
CA GLY A 94 13.00 9.61 26.72
C GLY A 94 11.57 9.10 26.44
N SER A 95 10.69 9.86 25.77
CA SER A 95 9.37 9.37 25.37
C SER A 95 9.45 8.36 24.22
N ASP A 96 8.46 7.49 24.16
CA ASP A 96 8.36 6.46 23.13
C ASP A 96 7.45 6.92 21.99
N ILE A 97 7.83 6.56 20.78
CA ILE A 97 7.06 6.77 19.56
C ILE A 97 6.54 5.40 19.09
N THR A 98 5.23 5.23 19.12
CA THR A 98 4.55 3.96 18.82
C THR A 98 3.92 3.96 17.44
N LEU A 99 3.34 2.82 17.06
CA LEU A 99 2.62 2.64 15.80
C LEU A 99 1.37 3.54 15.68
N ASP A 100 0.90 4.10 16.82
CA ASP A 100 -0.30 4.94 16.87
C ASP A 100 -0.28 6.13 15.90
N ILE A 101 0.92 6.67 15.60
CA ILE A 101 1.10 7.77 14.64
C ILE A 101 0.58 7.41 13.24
N LEU A 102 0.55 6.12 12.91
CA LEU A 102 0.11 5.64 11.59
C LEU A 102 -1.33 5.12 11.58
N LYS A 103 -2.04 5.11 12.71
CA LYS A 103 -3.39 4.56 12.85
C LYS A 103 -4.39 5.20 11.87
N ASP A 104 -4.34 6.53 11.75
CA ASP A 104 -5.27 7.29 10.90
C ASP A 104 -4.75 7.49 9.47
N LYS A 105 -3.59 6.91 9.15
CA LYS A 105 -2.96 7.08 7.84
C LYS A 105 -3.32 5.94 6.91
N LYS A 106 -3.82 6.27 5.72
CA LYS A 106 -4.19 5.29 4.69
C LYS A 106 -2.99 4.82 3.86
N TYR A 107 -2.00 5.67 3.66
CA TYR A 107 -0.86 5.42 2.79
C TYR A 107 0.45 5.83 3.45
N VAL A 108 1.49 5.04 3.19
CA VAL A 108 2.85 5.28 3.68
C VAL A 108 3.88 5.20 2.55
N ASP A 109 4.97 5.91 2.74
CA ASP A 109 6.17 5.81 1.93
C ASP A 109 7.21 4.98 2.67
N ILE A 110 7.82 4.02 1.98
CA ILE A 110 8.76 3.10 2.57
C ILE A 110 10.11 3.20 1.91
N ARG A 111 11.13 3.41 2.72
CA ARG A 111 12.52 3.47 2.28
C ARG A 111 13.31 2.34 2.91
N SER A 112 13.97 1.54 2.09
CA SER A 112 14.84 0.46 2.56
C SER A 112 15.97 0.19 1.58
N LYS A 113 16.99 -0.53 2.07
CA LYS A 113 18.12 -0.98 1.27
C LYS A 113 17.71 -2.25 0.51
N THR A 114 17.82 -2.22 -0.81
CA THR A 114 17.46 -3.36 -1.67
C THR A 114 18.44 -4.51 -1.51
N ILE A 115 17.99 -5.73 -1.82
CA ILE A 115 18.86 -6.90 -1.85
C ILE A 115 19.97 -6.68 -2.87
N GLY A 116 21.22 -6.91 -2.47
CA GLY A 116 22.38 -6.87 -3.34
C GLY A 116 22.36 -8.01 -4.36
N LYS A 117 22.73 -7.71 -5.60
CA LYS A 117 22.84 -8.69 -6.69
C LYS A 117 24.27 -8.74 -7.26
N GLY A 118 25.23 -8.12 -6.57
CA GLY A 118 26.63 -8.06 -6.96
C GLY A 118 26.85 -7.30 -8.28
N PHE A 119 27.91 -7.64 -8.98
CA PHE A 119 28.16 -7.13 -10.33
C PHE A 119 27.20 -7.81 -11.30
N ALA A 120 26.46 -7.01 -12.06
CA ALA A 120 25.47 -7.50 -13.01
C ALA A 120 25.78 -6.97 -14.41
N GLY A 121 25.70 -7.88 -15.41
CA GLY A 121 25.79 -7.53 -16.81
C GLY A 121 24.62 -6.65 -17.26
N VAL A 122 24.77 -6.03 -18.43
CA VAL A 122 23.81 -5.07 -18.98
C VAL A 122 22.42 -5.65 -19.20
N MET A 123 22.31 -6.92 -19.56
CA MET A 123 21.02 -7.60 -19.74
C MET A 123 20.24 -7.66 -18.40
N LYS A 124 20.91 -8.08 -17.32
CA LYS A 124 20.27 -8.16 -15.99
C LYS A 124 20.01 -6.78 -15.36
N ARG A 125 20.95 -5.85 -15.56
CA ARG A 125 20.89 -4.53 -14.89
C ARG A 125 19.96 -3.56 -15.59
N TRP A 126 19.89 -3.60 -16.92
CA TRP A 126 19.23 -2.61 -17.77
C TRP A 126 18.21 -3.20 -18.77
N ASN A 127 18.03 -4.53 -18.76
CA ASN A 127 17.16 -5.24 -19.69
C ASN A 127 17.55 -5.08 -21.17
N PHE A 128 18.85 -5.12 -21.47
CA PHE A 128 19.32 -5.15 -22.85
C PHE A 128 19.01 -6.50 -23.49
N GLY A 129 18.67 -6.49 -24.79
CA GLY A 129 18.31 -7.71 -25.53
C GLY A 129 19.48 -8.68 -25.75
N GLY A 130 20.72 -8.17 -25.74
CA GLY A 130 21.90 -8.95 -26.13
C GLY A 130 22.01 -9.12 -27.65
N LEU A 131 22.83 -10.06 -28.09
CA LEU A 131 22.99 -10.44 -29.49
C LEU A 131 22.25 -11.74 -29.81
N ARG A 132 22.10 -12.07 -31.09
CA ARG A 132 21.44 -13.28 -31.57
C ARG A 132 22.13 -14.54 -31.02
N ALA A 133 21.38 -15.59 -30.81
CA ALA A 133 21.91 -16.92 -30.39
C ALA A 133 22.49 -17.73 -31.54
N THR A 134 22.14 -17.37 -32.78
CA THR A 134 22.51 -18.06 -34.03
C THR A 134 23.09 -17.07 -35.04
N HIS A 135 23.24 -17.44 -36.30
CA HIS A 135 23.79 -16.61 -37.38
C HIS A 135 25.25 -16.16 -37.17
N GLY A 136 26.12 -17.09 -36.73
CA GLY A 136 27.56 -16.86 -36.61
C GLY A 136 28.02 -16.05 -35.42
N VAL A 137 27.12 -15.68 -34.52
CA VAL A 137 27.50 -15.02 -33.26
C VAL A 137 28.16 -16.03 -32.33
N SER A 138 29.44 -15.81 -32.01
CA SER A 138 30.22 -16.60 -31.06
C SER A 138 30.51 -15.77 -29.80
N VAL A 139 30.44 -16.41 -28.63
CA VAL A 139 30.84 -15.86 -27.28
C VAL A 139 30.11 -14.60 -26.83
N SER A 140 29.77 -13.67 -27.71
CA SER A 140 29.28 -12.33 -27.39
C SER A 140 27.77 -12.21 -27.17
N HIS A 141 27.05 -13.31 -26.98
CA HIS A 141 25.57 -13.33 -26.85
C HIS A 141 25.00 -12.38 -25.80
N ARG A 142 25.72 -12.12 -24.73
CA ARG A 142 25.28 -11.30 -23.61
C ARG A 142 25.94 -9.94 -23.50
N SER A 143 26.64 -9.49 -24.57
CA SER A 143 27.29 -8.18 -24.61
C SER A 143 26.27 -7.04 -24.73
N HIS A 144 26.71 -5.83 -24.42
CA HIS A 144 25.84 -4.63 -24.46
C HIS A 144 25.81 -3.95 -25.84
N GLY A 145 26.60 -4.44 -26.81
CA GLY A 145 26.71 -3.83 -28.13
C GLY A 145 27.59 -2.57 -28.11
N SER A 146 27.37 -1.67 -29.06
CA SER A 146 28.16 -0.43 -29.18
C SER A 146 28.03 0.47 -27.97
N THR A 147 29.14 1.08 -27.55
CA THR A 147 29.19 2.04 -26.45
C THR A 147 29.06 3.49 -26.92
N GLY A 148 29.23 3.78 -28.21
CA GLY A 148 29.14 5.13 -28.78
C GLY A 148 29.47 5.15 -30.27
N GLN A 149 29.60 6.35 -30.86
CA GLN A 149 30.02 6.60 -32.22
C GLN A 149 31.56 6.54 -32.33
N ARG A 150 32.07 6.83 -33.53
CA ARG A 150 33.52 6.82 -33.86
C ARG A 150 34.29 7.99 -33.25
N GLN A 151 35.08 8.72 -34.10
CA GLN A 151 35.86 9.88 -33.70
C GLN A 151 34.97 11.06 -33.26
N ASP A 152 33.79 11.22 -33.81
CA ASP A 152 32.79 12.17 -33.35
C ASP A 152 31.68 11.43 -32.53
N PRO A 153 31.49 11.77 -31.26
CA PRO A 153 32.13 12.79 -30.39
C PRO A 153 33.43 12.31 -29.71
N GLY A 154 34.01 11.15 -30.08
CA GLY A 154 35.25 10.60 -29.52
C GLY A 154 35.23 10.23 -28.05
N LYS A 155 34.02 10.13 -27.45
CA LYS A 155 33.81 9.84 -26.04
C LYS A 155 32.51 9.03 -25.80
N VAL A 156 32.47 8.32 -24.69
CA VAL A 156 31.23 7.71 -24.22
C VAL A 156 30.40 8.73 -23.42
N PHE A 157 29.15 8.93 -23.78
CA PHE A 157 28.30 9.89 -23.11
C PHE A 157 28.08 9.54 -21.64
N LYS A 158 28.01 10.57 -20.77
CA LYS A 158 27.66 10.42 -19.37
C LYS A 158 26.26 9.75 -19.24
N GLY A 159 26.13 8.82 -18.28
CA GLY A 159 24.87 8.10 -18.08
C GLY A 159 24.63 6.91 -19.01
N LYS A 160 25.57 6.57 -19.93
CA LYS A 160 25.47 5.36 -20.75
C LYS A 160 25.27 4.13 -19.85
N LYS A 161 24.23 3.33 -20.14
CA LYS A 161 23.89 2.14 -19.40
C LYS A 161 24.93 1.05 -19.63
N MET A 162 25.66 0.67 -18.58
CA MET A 162 26.73 -0.33 -18.62
C MET A 162 26.57 -1.33 -17.47
N ALA A 163 27.31 -2.45 -17.56
CA ALA A 163 27.44 -3.39 -16.46
C ALA A 163 27.97 -2.70 -15.18
N GLY A 164 27.71 -3.29 -14.03
CA GLY A 164 28.17 -2.76 -12.75
C GLY A 164 27.34 -3.27 -11.59
N HIS A 165 27.59 -2.73 -10.41
CA HIS A 165 26.94 -3.11 -9.17
C HIS A 165 25.43 -2.90 -9.25
N MET A 166 24.65 -3.92 -8.89
CA MET A 166 23.19 -3.90 -8.87
C MET A 166 22.66 -4.24 -7.47
N GLY A 167 21.64 -3.51 -7.05
CA GLY A 167 21.08 -3.65 -5.71
C GLY A 167 21.93 -3.00 -4.61
N ASP A 168 21.72 -3.39 -3.37
CA ASP A 168 22.39 -2.89 -2.16
C ASP A 168 22.41 -1.36 -2.04
N LYS A 169 21.31 -0.72 -2.46
CA LYS A 169 21.11 0.73 -2.40
C LYS A 169 19.73 1.08 -1.89
N PHE A 170 19.61 2.24 -1.29
CA PHE A 170 18.31 2.71 -0.82
C PHE A 170 17.35 2.97 -1.97
N ARG A 171 16.14 2.49 -1.81
CA ARG A 171 14.99 2.73 -2.69
C ARG A 171 13.78 3.07 -1.85
N THR A 172 12.98 4.01 -2.34
CA THR A 172 11.73 4.41 -1.71
C THR A 172 10.57 3.93 -2.57
N MET A 173 9.65 3.19 -1.95
CA MET A 173 8.36 2.83 -2.52
C MET A 173 7.33 3.81 -1.97
N GLN A 174 6.71 4.59 -2.87
CA GLN A 174 5.78 5.65 -2.48
C GLN A 174 4.33 5.17 -2.55
N GLY A 175 3.54 5.63 -1.56
CA GLY A 175 2.10 5.45 -1.54
C GLY A 175 1.67 3.98 -1.44
N LEU A 176 2.32 3.21 -0.55
CA LEU A 176 1.87 1.87 -0.18
C LEU A 176 0.68 2.00 0.77
N GLU A 177 -0.34 1.22 0.51
CA GLU A 177 -1.58 1.21 1.27
C GLU A 177 -1.42 0.41 2.56
N ILE A 178 -1.90 0.97 3.68
CA ILE A 178 -2.02 0.27 4.94
C ILE A 178 -3.30 -0.56 4.88
N VAL A 179 -3.15 -1.87 4.99
CA VAL A 179 -4.27 -2.82 5.04
C VAL A 179 -4.80 -2.93 6.46
N GLU A 180 -3.86 -3.03 7.42
CA GLU A 180 -4.17 -3.18 8.83
C GLU A 180 -2.97 -2.75 9.68
N ALA A 181 -3.23 -2.19 10.85
CA ALA A 181 -2.24 -1.87 11.87
C ALA A 181 -2.64 -2.53 13.19
N ASP A 182 -1.91 -3.56 13.58
CA ASP A 182 -2.09 -4.24 14.86
C ASP A 182 -1.17 -3.57 15.89
N ILE A 183 -1.76 -2.74 16.73
CA ILE A 183 -1.05 -1.98 17.77
C ILE A 183 -0.58 -2.91 18.89
N VAL A 184 -1.34 -3.95 19.22
CA VAL A 184 -1.04 -4.86 20.33
C VAL A 184 0.26 -5.64 20.05
N ASN A 185 0.39 -6.18 18.83
CA ASN A 185 1.56 -6.95 18.40
C ASN A 185 2.62 -6.10 17.69
N ASN A 186 2.39 -4.79 17.54
CA ASN A 186 3.24 -3.87 16.78
C ASN A 186 3.51 -4.34 15.34
N LEU A 187 2.47 -4.83 14.66
CA LEU A 187 2.53 -5.31 13.28
C LEU A 187 1.82 -4.35 12.34
N LEU A 188 2.46 -4.07 11.22
CA LEU A 188 1.92 -3.26 10.14
C LEU A 188 1.82 -4.09 8.87
N TYR A 189 0.61 -4.22 8.34
CA TYR A 189 0.31 -4.94 7.11
C TYR A 189 0.18 -3.97 5.94
N LEU A 190 1.04 -4.10 4.95
CA LEU A 190 1.09 -3.21 3.80
C LEU A 190 0.79 -3.94 2.51
N ARG A 191 -0.05 -3.37 1.68
CA ARG A 191 -0.38 -3.93 0.37
C ARG A 191 0.82 -3.90 -0.56
N GLY A 192 1.22 -5.08 -1.05
CA GLY A 192 2.26 -5.22 -2.05
C GLY A 192 3.66 -5.46 -1.48
N SER A 193 4.67 -5.22 -2.31
CA SER A 193 6.06 -5.54 -1.99
C SER A 193 6.81 -4.37 -1.34
N VAL A 194 7.66 -4.70 -0.38
CA VAL A 194 8.57 -3.76 0.30
C VAL A 194 10.02 -4.14 -0.05
N PRO A 195 10.89 -3.19 -0.42
CA PRO A 195 12.29 -3.47 -0.73
C PRO A 195 13.05 -3.99 0.50
N GLY A 196 14.10 -4.76 0.23
CA GLY A 196 14.94 -5.37 1.27
C GLY A 196 14.70 -6.85 1.48
N SER A 197 15.63 -7.50 2.16
CA SER A 197 15.56 -8.90 2.54
C SER A 197 14.68 -9.12 3.77
N LYS A 198 14.35 -10.37 4.07
CA LYS A 198 13.77 -10.74 5.37
C LYS A 198 14.68 -10.24 6.51
N ASN A 199 14.11 -9.77 7.58
CA ASN A 199 14.77 -9.15 8.73
C ASN A 199 15.55 -7.86 8.47
N SER A 200 15.42 -7.23 7.29
CA SER A 200 15.99 -5.91 7.03
C SER A 200 15.19 -4.80 7.70
N TYR A 201 15.88 -3.74 8.08
CA TYR A 201 15.25 -2.54 8.60
C TYR A 201 14.67 -1.70 7.48
N VAL A 202 13.48 -1.17 7.73
CA VAL A 202 12.66 -0.43 6.80
C VAL A 202 12.22 0.86 7.47
N GLU A 203 12.46 1.98 6.86
CA GLU A 203 12.01 3.30 7.29
C GLU A 203 10.63 3.57 6.73
N ILE A 204 9.68 3.91 7.59
CA ILE A 204 8.27 4.11 7.29
C ILE A 204 7.94 5.56 7.57
N THR A 205 7.43 6.27 6.58
CA THR A 205 6.99 7.66 6.73
C THR A 205 5.60 7.82 6.12
N GLU A 206 4.84 8.82 6.56
CA GLU A 206 3.57 9.16 5.94
C GLU A 206 3.75 9.46 4.44
N ALA A 207 2.84 8.99 3.61
CA ALA A 207 2.92 9.20 2.16
C ALA A 207 2.78 10.67 1.77
N VAL A 208 3.63 11.11 0.82
CA VAL A 208 3.52 12.44 0.19
C VAL A 208 2.32 12.50 -0.73
N LYS A 209 2.15 11.42 -1.50
CA LYS A 209 1.15 11.29 -2.55
C LYS A 209 -0.02 10.42 -2.08
N LYS A 210 -1.15 10.50 -2.77
CA LYS A 210 -2.33 9.63 -2.56
C LYS A 210 -3.06 9.79 -1.21
N LYS A 211 -2.85 10.86 -0.47
CA LYS A 211 -3.50 11.09 0.83
C LYS A 211 -5.03 10.99 0.77
N ASN A 212 -5.64 11.41 -0.33
CA ASN A 212 -7.10 11.49 -0.52
C ASN A 212 -7.70 10.29 -1.27
N LYS A 213 -6.93 9.25 -1.59
CA LYS A 213 -7.47 8.03 -2.20
C LYS A 213 -8.19 7.18 -1.15
N SER A 214 -9.31 6.58 -1.55
CA SER A 214 -10.00 5.58 -0.72
C SER A 214 -9.11 4.35 -0.48
N SER A 215 -9.12 3.84 0.74
CA SER A 215 -8.43 2.60 1.12
C SER A 215 -9.14 1.36 0.55
N VAL A 216 -8.48 0.19 0.61
CA VAL A 216 -9.13 -1.09 0.25
C VAL A 216 -10.34 -1.33 1.14
N GLN A 217 -10.21 -1.07 2.45
CA GLN A 217 -11.30 -1.23 3.39
C GLN A 217 -12.52 -0.37 3.04
N GLU A 218 -12.30 0.91 2.73
CA GLU A 218 -13.40 1.81 2.32
C GLU A 218 -14.06 1.35 1.02
N ARG A 219 -13.28 0.88 0.05
CA ARG A 219 -13.81 0.33 -1.21
C ARG A 219 -14.60 -0.96 -1.00
N LEU A 220 -14.16 -1.81 -0.07
CA LEU A 220 -14.90 -3.01 0.28
C LEU A 220 -16.22 -2.68 0.98
N VAL A 221 -16.21 -1.73 1.92
CA VAL A 221 -17.44 -1.27 2.57
C VAL A 221 -18.43 -0.71 1.54
N SER A 222 -17.98 0.13 0.61
CA SER A 222 -18.85 0.64 -0.46
C SER A 222 -19.38 -0.49 -1.35
N TYR A 223 -18.54 -1.45 -1.72
CA TYR A 223 -18.94 -2.60 -2.52
C TYR A 223 -20.02 -3.46 -1.84
N PHE A 224 -19.88 -3.71 -0.53
CA PHE A 224 -20.89 -4.45 0.23
C PHE A 224 -22.21 -3.67 0.35
N ALA A 225 -22.14 -2.37 0.58
CA ALA A 225 -23.31 -1.50 0.59
C ALA A 225 -24.04 -1.53 -0.76
N ASP A 226 -23.32 -1.45 -1.88
CA ASP A 226 -23.86 -1.56 -3.24
C ASP A 226 -24.49 -2.94 -3.52
N LEU A 227 -23.91 -4.01 -2.97
CA LEU A 227 -24.48 -5.36 -3.07
C LEU A 227 -25.78 -5.52 -2.26
N GLU A 228 -25.85 -4.91 -1.09
CA GLU A 228 -27.06 -4.95 -0.26
C GLU A 228 -28.21 -4.16 -0.93
N THR A 229 -27.93 -2.96 -1.42
CA THR A 229 -28.93 -2.17 -2.18
C THR A 229 -29.41 -2.91 -3.43
N SER A 230 -28.49 -3.53 -4.18
CA SER A 230 -28.87 -4.32 -5.36
C SER A 230 -29.69 -5.58 -5.03
N LYS A 231 -29.56 -6.15 -3.85
CA LYS A 231 -30.37 -7.29 -3.37
C LYS A 231 -31.76 -6.83 -2.92
N THR A 232 -31.86 -5.68 -2.28
CA THR A 232 -33.15 -5.08 -1.90
C THR A 232 -33.95 -4.71 -3.13
N ASP A 233 -33.34 -4.00 -4.09
CA ASP A 233 -33.98 -3.63 -5.37
C ASP A 233 -34.51 -4.85 -6.15
N LYS A 234 -33.75 -5.97 -6.15
CA LYS A 234 -34.20 -7.21 -6.79
C LYS A 234 -35.34 -7.89 -6.05
N LYS A 235 -35.39 -7.80 -4.71
CA LYS A 235 -36.51 -8.31 -3.92
C LYS A 235 -37.76 -7.47 -4.15
N ASP A 236 -37.62 -6.15 -4.15
CA ASP A 236 -38.75 -5.24 -4.35
C ASP A 236 -39.33 -5.38 -5.76
N LYS A 237 -38.49 -5.47 -6.80
CA LYS A 237 -38.94 -5.78 -8.16
C LYS A 237 -39.65 -7.12 -8.29
N LYS A 238 -39.19 -8.16 -7.55
CA LYS A 238 -39.86 -9.46 -7.50
C LYS A 238 -41.21 -9.40 -6.75
N ASN A 239 -41.30 -8.60 -5.69
CA ASN A 239 -42.54 -8.43 -4.93
C ASN A 239 -43.58 -7.64 -5.77
N ILE A 240 -43.16 -6.55 -6.37
CA ILE A 240 -44.01 -5.76 -7.29
C ILE A 240 -44.50 -6.62 -8.47
N ALA A 241 -43.65 -7.46 -9.06
CA ALA A 241 -44.03 -8.37 -10.14
C ALA A 241 -44.99 -9.49 -9.68
N LYS A 242 -44.92 -9.92 -8.41
CA LYS A 242 -45.86 -10.87 -7.82
C LYS A 242 -47.20 -10.19 -7.56
N GLU A 243 -47.21 -9.00 -6.99
CA GLU A 243 -48.43 -8.23 -6.72
C GLU A 243 -49.16 -7.88 -8.03
N ALA A 244 -48.44 -7.48 -9.07
CA ALA A 244 -49.02 -7.25 -10.41
C ALA A 244 -49.66 -8.53 -10.98
N LYS A 245 -49.06 -9.70 -10.83
CA LYS A 245 -49.63 -10.98 -11.27
C LYS A 245 -50.85 -11.41 -10.43
N VAL A 246 -50.87 -11.08 -9.15
CA VAL A 246 -52.05 -11.33 -8.30
C VAL A 246 -53.20 -10.41 -8.66
N ALA A 247 -52.91 -9.12 -8.90
CA ALA A 247 -53.90 -8.16 -9.36
C ALA A 247 -54.49 -8.54 -10.73
N GLU A 248 -53.66 -8.94 -11.71
CA GLU A 248 -54.12 -9.43 -13.02
C GLU A 248 -55.01 -10.70 -12.94
N LYS A 249 -54.65 -11.61 -12.00
CA LYS A 249 -55.49 -12.79 -11.73
C LYS A 249 -56.83 -12.43 -11.06
N ALA A 250 -56.83 -11.45 -10.17
CA ALA A 250 -58.05 -10.97 -9.51
C ALA A 250 -58.99 -10.27 -10.52
N GLU A 251 -58.43 -9.49 -11.42
CA GLU A 251 -59.15 -8.83 -12.50
C GLU A 251 -59.78 -9.84 -13.49
N LYS A 252 -59.03 -10.91 -13.84
CA LYS A 252 -59.53 -11.98 -14.72
C LYS A 252 -60.59 -12.84 -14.03
N LEU A 253 -60.57 -12.99 -12.70
CA LEU A 253 -61.63 -13.66 -11.92
C LEU A 253 -62.86 -12.77 -11.84
N ALA A 254 -62.75 -11.49 -11.57
CA ALA A 254 -63.85 -10.52 -11.54
C ALA A 254 -64.52 -10.34 -12.91
N ALA A 255 -63.75 -10.44 -14.02
CA ALA A 255 -64.29 -10.43 -15.38
C ALA A 255 -65.07 -11.72 -15.73
N LYS A 256 -64.81 -12.84 -15.05
CA LYS A 256 -65.59 -14.11 -15.24
C LYS A 256 -66.86 -14.21 -14.43
N GLU A 257 -67.01 -13.38 -13.38
CA GLU A 257 -68.19 -13.37 -12.50
C GLU A 257 -69.28 -12.37 -12.86
N LYS A 258 -69.14 -11.61 -14.01
CA LYS A 258 -70.24 -10.79 -14.51
C LYS A 258 -71.25 -11.68 -15.19
N PRO A 259 -72.51 -11.85 -14.62
CA PRO A 259 -73.54 -12.62 -15.25
C PRO A 259 -74.01 -11.94 -16.54
N ALA A 260 -74.34 -12.77 -17.53
CA ALA A 260 -74.96 -12.35 -18.76
C ALA A 260 -76.39 -11.90 -18.42
N GLU A 261 -76.65 -10.59 -18.38
CA GLU A 261 -77.94 -10.02 -18.19
C GLU A 261 -78.49 -9.54 -19.53
N ALA A 262 -79.53 -10.27 -19.93
CA ALA A 262 -80.73 -9.90 -20.78
C ALA A 262 -80.49 -9.16 -22.10
N ALA A 263 -80.73 -9.90 -23.14
CA ALA A 263 -81.19 -9.34 -24.43
C ALA A 263 -82.61 -8.82 -24.33
N PRO A 264 -82.98 -7.59 -24.85
CA PRO A 264 -84.36 -7.18 -24.95
C PRO A 264 -84.99 -7.81 -26.19
N SER A 265 -86.16 -8.47 -25.99
CA SER A 265 -87.07 -8.94 -27.02
C SER A 265 -87.68 -7.78 -27.81
N THR A 266 -87.48 -7.77 -29.06
CA THR A 266 -88.21 -6.92 -30.00
C THR A 266 -89.50 -7.65 -30.43
N GLU A 267 -90.61 -7.24 -29.90
CA GLU A 267 -91.91 -7.54 -30.49
C GLU A 267 -92.19 -6.68 -31.74
N GLU A 268 -92.45 -7.36 -32.81
CA GLU A 268 -93.08 -6.76 -34.01
C GLU A 268 -94.54 -6.34 -33.70
N VAL A 269 -94.90 -5.12 -34.05
CA VAL A 269 -96.32 -4.72 -34.31
C VAL A 269 -96.36 -4.22 -35.73
N LYS A 270 -97.01 -5.06 -36.55
CA LYS A 270 -97.64 -4.64 -37.83
C LYS A 270 -98.85 -3.81 -37.49
N LYS A 271 -99.10 -2.79 -38.27
CA LYS A 271 -100.33 -2.33 -38.93
C LYS A 271 -100.10 -0.93 -39.57
N ASP A 272 -100.51 -0.74 -40.62
CA ASP A 272 -101.27 -0.63 -41.81
C ASP A 272 -100.63 0.42 -42.69
#